data_aab03eb5ebabc15b72054bd885ecc992
#
_entry.id   aab03eb5ebabc15b72054bd885ecc992
#
_cell.length_a   1.000
_cell.length_b   1.000
_cell.length_c   1.000
_cell.angle_alpha   90.00
_cell.angle_beta   90.00
_cell.angle_gamma   90.00
#
_symmetry.space_group_name_H-M   'P 1'
#
loop_
_entity.id
_entity.type
_entity.pdbx_description
1 polymer ?
#
loop_
_entity_poly.entity_id
_entity_poly.type
_entity_poly.pdbx_seq_one_letter_code
_entity_poly.pdbx_strand_id
1 'polypeptide(L)'
;MFARLLSIGTVTFLMLAVGASAQAADSQIGTWKLNVAKSTYSPGPAPKSSEIKIKAAGANGIKLAGHGVGADGKPTKISYTANYDGKDAAMTTGENTSGLTIALHRVDANTVETTNKRDGKTVGTGVVVISADGKTRTYTMTGTTMDGKPLKNVLVYNKK
;
A
#
# COMPACT_ATOMS: atom_id res chain seq x y z
N MET A 1 -82.02 7.08 -2.82
CA MET A 1 -81.02 7.55 -3.83
C MET A 1 -79.72 7.78 -3.03
N PHE A 2 -78.83 6.74 -3.03
CA PHE A 2 -77.60 6.77 -2.22
C PHE A 2 -76.42 6.94 -3.17
N ALA A 3 -75.73 8.08 -3.08
CA ALA A 3 -74.49 8.36 -3.78
C ALA A 3 -73.31 7.73 -3.01
N ARG A 4 -72.57 6.79 -3.62
CA ARG A 4 -71.31 6.25 -3.11
C ARG A 4 -70.16 7.16 -3.58
N LEU A 5 -69.47 7.82 -2.61
CA LEU A 5 -68.16 8.44 -2.89
C LEU A 5 -67.07 7.35 -2.96
N LEU A 6 -66.40 7.24 -4.10
CA LEU A 6 -65.17 6.49 -4.26
C LEU A 6 -64.00 7.38 -3.81
N SER A 7 -63.30 6.98 -2.74
CA SER A 7 -62.05 7.61 -2.31
C SER A 7 -60.89 6.93 -3.07
N ILE A 8 -60.22 7.68 -3.94
CA ILE A 8 -59.01 7.27 -4.63
C ILE A 8 -57.81 7.60 -3.73
N GLY A 9 -57.29 6.57 -3.07
CA GLY A 9 -56.07 6.71 -2.28
C GLY A 9 -54.84 6.79 -3.20
N THR A 10 -54.17 7.93 -3.19
CA THR A 10 -52.91 8.14 -3.88
C THR A 10 -51.78 7.47 -3.10
N VAL A 11 -51.25 6.36 -3.59
CA VAL A 11 -50.04 5.69 -3.02
C VAL A 11 -48.83 6.44 -3.55
N THR A 12 -48.20 7.25 -2.68
CA THR A 12 -46.94 7.91 -2.99
C THR A 12 -45.79 6.90 -2.79
N PHE A 13 -45.20 6.46 -3.88
CA PHE A 13 -44.07 5.56 -3.87
C PHE A 13 -42.78 6.37 -3.60
N LEU A 14 -42.28 6.31 -2.37
CA LEU A 14 -41.03 6.98 -1.94
C LEU A 14 -39.85 6.13 -2.47
N MET A 15 -39.25 6.54 -3.58
CA MET A 15 -38.01 5.93 -4.07
C MET A 15 -36.86 6.35 -3.16
N LEU A 16 -36.39 5.44 -2.31
CA LEU A 16 -35.09 5.58 -1.64
C LEU A 16 -34.00 5.40 -2.70
N ALA A 17 -33.38 6.51 -3.09
CA ALA A 17 -32.15 6.49 -3.85
C ALA A 17 -31.02 5.95 -2.95
N VAL A 18 -30.67 4.68 -3.08
CA VAL A 18 -29.46 4.09 -2.48
C VAL A 18 -28.29 4.69 -3.25
N GLY A 19 -27.70 5.76 -2.70
CA GLY A 19 -26.46 6.32 -3.20
C GLY A 19 -25.34 5.29 -3.06
N ALA A 20 -24.95 4.66 -4.17
CA ALA A 20 -23.72 3.88 -4.22
C ALA A 20 -22.56 4.83 -3.99
N SER A 21 -21.97 4.83 -2.79
CA SER A 21 -20.71 5.52 -2.52
C SER A 21 -19.64 4.88 -3.40
N ALA A 22 -19.26 5.54 -4.48
CA ALA A 22 -18.09 5.12 -5.26
C ALA A 22 -16.88 5.20 -4.33
N GLN A 23 -16.38 4.04 -3.90
CA GLN A 23 -15.19 3.97 -3.08
C GLN A 23 -14.03 4.50 -3.92
N ALA A 24 -13.39 5.57 -3.47
CA ALA A 24 -12.25 6.16 -4.16
C ALA A 24 -11.19 5.07 -4.40
N ALA A 25 -10.64 5.02 -5.59
CA ALA A 25 -9.60 4.06 -5.93
C ALA A 25 -8.42 4.22 -4.96
N ASP A 26 -7.88 3.09 -4.48
CA ASP A 26 -6.74 3.10 -3.56
C ASP A 26 -5.54 3.80 -4.22
N SER A 27 -5.08 4.90 -3.62
CA SER A 27 -4.00 5.74 -4.13
C SER A 27 -2.67 5.00 -4.30
N GLN A 28 -2.47 3.89 -3.58
CA GLN A 28 -1.29 3.04 -3.67
C GLN A 28 -1.21 2.28 -5.01
N ILE A 29 -2.36 2.04 -5.67
CA ILE A 29 -2.43 1.20 -6.87
C ILE A 29 -1.74 1.89 -8.05
N GLY A 30 -0.91 1.12 -8.75
CA GLY A 30 -0.18 1.59 -9.93
C GLY A 30 1.17 0.95 -10.10
N THR A 31 1.89 1.43 -11.10
CA THR A 31 3.30 1.08 -11.33
C THR A 31 4.15 2.29 -10.94
N TRP A 32 5.18 2.03 -10.13
CA TRP A 32 6.00 3.05 -9.51
C TRP A 32 7.46 2.78 -9.78
N LYS A 33 8.18 3.77 -10.32
CA LYS A 33 9.62 3.69 -10.61
C LYS A 33 10.41 4.51 -9.60
N LEU A 34 11.43 3.91 -8.98
CA LEU A 34 12.30 4.57 -8.02
C LEU A 34 13.03 5.74 -8.67
N ASN A 35 12.96 6.89 -8.02
CA ASN A 35 13.78 8.05 -8.31
C ASN A 35 15.01 8.03 -7.37
N VAL A 36 16.09 7.44 -7.84
CA VAL A 36 17.31 7.26 -7.05
C VAL A 36 17.88 8.60 -6.57
N ALA A 37 17.83 9.63 -7.42
CA ALA A 37 18.37 10.96 -7.12
C ALA A 37 17.60 11.69 -6.00
N LYS A 38 16.32 11.37 -5.79
CA LYS A 38 15.47 11.94 -4.73
C LYS A 38 15.39 11.02 -3.50
N SER A 39 16.03 9.86 -3.52
CA SER A 39 15.99 8.88 -2.45
C SER A 39 17.27 8.94 -1.61
N THR A 40 17.15 8.61 -0.32
CA THR A 40 18.29 8.52 0.61
C THR A 40 18.35 7.14 1.25
N TYR A 41 19.58 6.66 1.48
CA TYR A 41 19.84 5.34 2.05
C TYR A 41 20.90 5.46 3.13
N SER A 42 20.62 4.88 4.30
CA SER A 42 21.56 4.86 5.41
C SER A 42 21.35 3.60 6.27
N PRO A 43 22.38 2.80 6.50
CA PRO A 43 23.69 2.80 5.88
C PRO A 43 23.64 2.17 4.48
N GLY A 44 24.57 2.51 3.64
CA GLY A 44 24.83 1.81 2.39
C GLY A 44 24.46 2.58 1.14
N PRO A 45 24.92 2.05 0.02
CA PRO A 45 24.67 2.65 -1.27
C PRO A 45 23.24 2.43 -1.74
N ALA A 46 22.74 3.37 -2.54
CA ALA A 46 21.45 3.27 -3.22
C ALA A 46 21.44 2.10 -4.22
N PRO A 47 20.31 1.42 -4.44
CA PRO A 47 20.16 0.52 -5.56
C PRO A 47 20.25 1.28 -6.89
N LYS A 48 20.67 0.59 -7.95
CA LYS A 48 20.74 1.16 -9.30
C LYS A 48 19.36 1.44 -9.88
N SER A 49 18.39 0.58 -9.57
CA SER A 49 17.00 0.74 -10.01
C SER A 49 16.04 -0.05 -9.13
N SER A 50 14.78 0.37 -9.08
CA SER A 50 13.67 -0.42 -8.56
C SER A 50 12.36 0.00 -9.23
N GLU A 51 11.54 -0.97 -9.55
CA GLU A 51 10.18 -0.77 -10.01
C GLU A 51 9.25 -1.66 -9.22
N ILE A 52 8.14 -1.11 -8.74
CA ILE A 52 7.11 -1.85 -8.03
C ILE A 52 5.77 -1.70 -8.75
N LYS A 53 5.00 -2.78 -8.81
CA LYS A 53 3.63 -2.81 -9.28
C LYS A 53 2.72 -3.20 -8.15
N ILE A 54 1.73 -2.35 -7.89
CA ILE A 54 0.75 -2.53 -6.82
C ILE A 54 -0.63 -2.71 -7.45
N LYS A 55 -1.34 -3.76 -7.07
CA LYS A 55 -2.69 -4.08 -7.48
C LYS A 55 -3.57 -4.27 -6.26
N ALA A 56 -4.87 -4.04 -6.41
CA ALA A 56 -5.84 -4.40 -5.38
C ALA A 56 -5.81 -5.92 -5.11
N ALA A 57 -5.99 -6.30 -3.85
CA ALA A 57 -6.14 -7.67 -3.40
C ALA A 57 -7.30 -7.74 -2.39
N GLY A 58 -8.45 -8.23 -2.85
CA GLY A 58 -9.69 -8.17 -2.08
C GLY A 58 -10.20 -6.74 -1.89
N ALA A 59 -11.09 -6.57 -0.90
CA ALA A 59 -11.74 -5.28 -0.62
C ALA A 59 -10.86 -4.30 0.17
N ASN A 60 -9.88 -4.79 0.93
CA ASN A 60 -9.10 -3.98 1.87
C ASN A 60 -7.61 -4.38 1.89
N GLY A 61 -7.04 -4.67 0.73
CA GLY A 61 -5.65 -5.07 0.66
C GLY A 61 -5.01 -4.83 -0.69
N ILE A 62 -3.71 -5.06 -0.73
CA ILE A 62 -2.88 -4.93 -1.94
C ILE A 62 -2.00 -6.15 -2.16
N LYS A 63 -1.69 -6.39 -3.43
CA LYS A 63 -0.58 -7.23 -3.86
C LYS A 63 0.50 -6.33 -4.44
N LEU A 64 1.68 -6.34 -3.83
CA LEU A 64 2.87 -5.67 -4.33
C LEU A 64 3.83 -6.70 -4.93
N ALA A 65 4.34 -6.39 -6.10
CA ALA A 65 5.45 -7.10 -6.72
C ALA A 65 6.45 -6.08 -7.25
N GLY A 66 7.73 -6.25 -6.92
CA GLY A 66 8.80 -5.36 -7.34
C GLY A 66 10.02 -6.12 -7.83
N HIS A 67 10.78 -5.44 -8.67
CA HIS A 67 12.08 -5.90 -9.18
C HIS A 67 13.01 -4.72 -9.38
N GLY A 68 14.28 -4.99 -9.43
CA GLY A 68 15.29 -3.95 -9.62
C GLY A 68 16.69 -4.50 -9.71
N VAL A 69 17.65 -3.60 -9.56
CA VAL A 69 19.08 -3.92 -9.50
C VAL A 69 19.66 -3.30 -8.25
N GLY A 70 20.26 -4.11 -7.40
CA GLY A 70 20.93 -3.68 -6.18
C GLY A 70 22.15 -2.81 -6.45
N ALA A 71 22.71 -2.24 -5.41
CA ALA A 71 23.95 -1.46 -5.50
C ALA A 71 25.13 -2.29 -6.02
N ASP A 72 25.15 -3.59 -5.67
CA ASP A 72 26.14 -4.58 -6.12
C ASP A 72 25.93 -5.03 -7.57
N GLY A 73 24.87 -4.55 -8.25
CA GLY A 73 24.53 -4.92 -9.61
C GLY A 73 23.71 -6.20 -9.76
N LYS A 74 23.36 -6.88 -8.65
CA LYS A 74 22.54 -8.09 -8.68
C LYS A 74 21.04 -7.77 -8.80
N PRO A 75 20.26 -8.66 -9.43
CA PRO A 75 18.82 -8.54 -9.47
C PRO A 75 18.22 -8.59 -8.06
N THR A 76 17.22 -7.73 -7.83
CA THR A 76 16.43 -7.72 -6.60
C THR A 76 14.96 -7.99 -6.91
N LYS A 77 14.28 -8.67 -5.99
CA LYS A 77 12.83 -8.93 -6.07
C LYS A 77 12.21 -8.70 -4.71
N ILE A 78 10.96 -8.25 -4.69
CA ILE A 78 10.13 -8.16 -3.50
C ILE A 78 8.69 -8.50 -3.87
N SER A 79 7.99 -9.25 -3.04
CA SER A 79 6.55 -9.44 -3.20
C SER A 79 5.86 -9.74 -1.88
N TYR A 80 4.62 -9.29 -1.76
CA TYR A 80 3.69 -9.64 -0.69
C TYR A 80 2.25 -9.39 -1.11
N THR A 81 1.32 -10.03 -0.39
CA THR A 81 -0.10 -9.70 -0.43
C THR A 81 -0.53 -9.47 1.01
N ALA A 82 -1.05 -8.28 1.32
CA ALA A 82 -1.39 -7.89 2.68
C ALA A 82 -2.65 -7.03 2.69
N ASN A 83 -3.45 -7.16 3.75
CA ASN A 83 -4.56 -6.28 4.05
C ASN A 83 -4.07 -5.08 4.89
N TYR A 84 -4.86 -4.01 4.90
CA TYR A 84 -4.58 -2.83 5.73
C TYR A 84 -5.12 -2.97 7.18
N ASP A 85 -5.08 -4.17 7.72
CA ASP A 85 -5.66 -4.53 9.02
C ASP A 85 -4.61 -4.70 10.15
N GLY A 86 -3.35 -4.38 9.85
CA GLY A 86 -2.24 -4.48 10.78
C GLY A 86 -1.75 -5.90 11.06
N LYS A 87 -2.29 -6.90 10.37
CA LYS A 87 -1.86 -8.30 10.53
C LYS A 87 -0.63 -8.60 9.69
N ASP A 88 0.21 -9.48 10.22
CA ASP A 88 1.41 -9.94 9.53
C ASP A 88 1.07 -10.75 8.27
N ALA A 89 1.66 -10.37 7.15
CA ALA A 89 1.61 -11.08 5.89
C ALA A 89 3.01 -11.49 5.45
N ALA A 90 3.15 -12.69 4.89
CA ALA A 90 4.44 -13.16 4.40
C ALA A 90 4.98 -12.26 3.29
N MET A 91 6.28 -11.94 3.38
CA MET A 91 7.00 -11.13 2.40
C MET A 91 8.18 -11.91 1.84
N THR A 92 8.34 -11.85 0.52
CA THR A 92 9.44 -12.45 -0.21
C THR A 92 10.42 -11.37 -0.64
N THR A 93 11.72 -11.54 -0.35
CA THR A 93 12.77 -10.65 -0.83
C THR A 93 13.92 -11.47 -1.42
N GLY A 94 14.13 -11.38 -2.75
CA GLY A 94 15.14 -12.17 -3.44
C GLY A 94 14.91 -13.67 -3.28
N GLU A 95 15.97 -14.42 -2.97
CA GLU A 95 15.94 -15.86 -2.73
C GLU A 95 15.71 -16.21 -1.25
N ASN A 96 15.94 -15.26 -0.34
CA ASN A 96 15.80 -15.47 1.10
C ASN A 96 14.46 -14.97 1.61
N THR A 97 13.51 -15.87 1.73
CA THR A 97 12.11 -15.57 2.06
C THR A 97 11.68 -15.99 3.46
N SER A 98 12.54 -16.70 4.17
CA SER A 98 12.20 -17.29 5.47
C SER A 98 12.02 -16.22 6.55
N GLY A 99 10.91 -16.30 7.27
CA GLY A 99 10.64 -15.50 8.45
C GLY A 99 10.35 -14.02 8.23
N LEU A 100 10.30 -13.53 6.97
CA LEU A 100 9.99 -12.14 6.70
C LEU A 100 8.49 -11.92 6.60
N THR A 101 7.98 -10.95 7.35
CA THR A 101 6.59 -10.48 7.28
C THR A 101 6.50 -8.97 7.21
N ILE A 102 5.39 -8.48 6.67
CA ILE A 102 5.00 -7.09 6.66
C ILE A 102 3.56 -6.97 7.16
N ALA A 103 3.30 -6.00 8.03
CA ALA A 103 1.97 -5.58 8.40
C ALA A 103 1.70 -4.18 7.82
N LEU A 104 0.51 -3.96 7.29
CA LEU A 104 0.06 -2.68 6.75
C LEU A 104 -1.09 -2.15 7.58
N HIS A 105 -1.01 -0.87 7.97
CA HIS A 105 -2.09 -0.16 8.65
C HIS A 105 -2.42 1.12 7.88
N ARG A 106 -3.66 1.23 7.37
CA ARG A 106 -4.10 2.44 6.67
C ARG A 106 -4.47 3.52 7.66
N VAL A 107 -3.74 4.63 7.61
CA VAL A 107 -4.01 5.83 8.44
C VAL A 107 -5.06 6.70 7.78
N ASP A 108 -4.91 6.95 6.47
CA ASP A 108 -5.84 7.72 5.66
C ASP A 108 -5.80 7.29 4.18
N ALA A 109 -6.48 8.01 3.29
CA ALA A 109 -6.56 7.69 1.86
C ALA A 109 -5.19 7.63 1.16
N ASN A 110 -4.18 8.36 1.66
CA ASN A 110 -2.87 8.49 1.06
C ASN A 110 -1.72 7.97 1.93
N THR A 111 -2.00 7.63 3.20
CA THR A 111 -0.98 7.27 4.20
C THR A 111 -1.18 5.85 4.70
N VAL A 112 -0.10 5.06 4.66
CA VAL A 112 -0.06 3.68 5.17
C VAL A 112 1.18 3.52 6.03
N GLU A 113 0.99 3.06 7.26
CA GLU A 113 2.07 2.61 8.13
C GLU A 113 2.43 1.16 7.84
N THR A 114 3.71 0.83 8.03
CA THR A 114 4.22 -0.53 7.82
C THR A 114 5.04 -0.98 9.02
N THR A 115 4.92 -2.26 9.37
CA THR A 115 5.81 -2.93 10.32
C THR A 115 6.43 -4.14 9.64
N ASN A 116 7.76 -4.15 9.58
CA ASN A 116 8.52 -5.26 9.02
C ASN A 116 9.08 -6.11 10.15
N LYS A 117 8.90 -7.42 10.06
CA LYS A 117 9.40 -8.37 11.05
C LYS A 117 10.25 -9.46 10.40
N ARG A 118 11.17 -10.00 11.18
CA ARG A 118 11.93 -11.21 10.86
C ARG A 118 11.78 -12.17 12.02
N ASP A 119 11.31 -13.39 11.77
CA ASP A 119 11.09 -14.42 12.78
C ASP A 119 10.27 -13.88 13.97
N GLY A 120 9.21 -13.12 13.67
CA GLY A 120 8.31 -12.50 14.65
C GLY A 120 8.85 -11.25 15.35
N LYS A 121 10.13 -10.90 15.18
CA LYS A 121 10.74 -9.70 15.79
C LYS A 121 10.68 -8.52 14.83
N THR A 122 10.24 -7.36 15.31
CA THR A 122 10.24 -6.12 14.51
C THR A 122 11.68 -5.71 14.21
N VAL A 123 11.97 -5.57 12.91
CA VAL A 123 13.27 -5.11 12.38
C VAL A 123 13.17 -3.72 11.75
N GLY A 124 11.97 -3.21 11.54
CA GLY A 124 11.76 -1.87 11.02
C GLY A 124 10.30 -1.48 10.96
N THR A 125 10.07 -0.18 10.99
CA THR A 125 8.78 0.45 10.77
C THR A 125 8.90 1.49 9.68
N GLY A 126 7.81 1.85 9.05
CA GLY A 126 7.84 2.87 8.02
C GLY A 126 6.48 3.49 7.73
N VAL A 127 6.51 4.56 6.97
CA VAL A 127 5.33 5.27 6.51
C VAL A 127 5.41 5.45 5.00
N VAL A 128 4.36 5.08 4.31
CA VAL A 128 4.16 5.34 2.89
C VAL A 128 3.20 6.50 2.75
N VAL A 129 3.57 7.51 1.98
CA VAL A 129 2.72 8.65 1.65
C VAL A 129 2.62 8.78 0.14
N ILE A 130 1.39 8.91 -0.38
CA ILE A 130 1.12 9.29 -1.77
C ILE A 130 0.85 10.79 -1.82
N SER A 131 1.50 11.51 -2.72
CA SER A 131 1.25 12.94 -2.92
C SER A 131 -0.21 13.20 -3.35
N ALA A 132 -0.73 14.39 -3.06
CA ALA A 132 -2.11 14.77 -3.37
C ALA A 132 -2.45 14.65 -4.87
N ASP A 133 -1.48 14.84 -5.76
CA ASP A 133 -1.62 14.66 -7.21
C ASP A 133 -1.55 13.19 -7.66
N GLY A 134 -1.31 12.25 -6.72
CA GLY A 134 -1.19 10.83 -6.98
C GLY A 134 0.05 10.41 -7.78
N LYS A 135 1.04 11.29 -7.98
CA LYS A 135 2.19 11.04 -8.87
C LYS A 135 3.46 10.63 -8.16
N THR A 136 3.57 10.90 -6.86
CA THR A 136 4.75 10.57 -6.05
C THR A 136 4.35 9.65 -4.89
N ARG A 137 5.14 8.60 -4.68
CA ARG A 137 5.05 7.70 -3.54
C ARG A 137 6.34 7.78 -2.75
N THR A 138 6.27 8.25 -1.52
CA THR A 138 7.41 8.31 -0.61
C THR A 138 7.26 7.24 0.47
N TYR A 139 8.27 6.39 0.62
CA TYR A 139 8.35 5.40 1.69
C TYR A 139 9.52 5.74 2.60
N THR A 140 9.23 6.22 3.80
CA THR A 140 10.23 6.45 4.85
C THR A 140 10.25 5.23 5.76
N MET A 141 11.40 4.59 5.89
CA MET A 141 11.60 3.40 6.72
C MET A 141 12.75 3.62 7.70
N THR A 142 12.53 3.24 8.95
CA THR A 142 13.53 3.18 10.01
C THR A 142 13.58 1.78 10.60
N GLY A 143 14.73 1.38 11.12
CA GLY A 143 14.89 0.04 11.68
C GLY A 143 16.33 -0.32 11.98
N THR A 144 16.63 -1.60 11.85
CA THR A 144 17.95 -2.17 12.06
C THR A 144 18.34 -3.06 10.90
N THR A 145 19.57 -2.97 10.46
CA THR A 145 20.17 -3.88 9.49
C THR A 145 20.39 -5.27 10.11
N MET A 146 20.76 -6.25 9.29
CA MET A 146 21.04 -7.62 9.79
C MET A 146 22.25 -7.68 10.73
N ASP A 147 23.21 -6.76 10.59
CA ASP A 147 24.37 -6.58 11.47
C ASP A 147 24.13 -5.61 12.64
N GLY A 148 22.86 -5.27 12.93
CA GLY A 148 22.45 -4.51 14.11
C GLY A 148 22.63 -2.99 13.99
N LYS A 149 23.03 -2.45 12.85
CA LYS A 149 23.21 -1.00 12.65
C LYS A 149 21.89 -0.29 12.42
N PRO A 150 21.75 0.98 12.85
CA PRO A 150 20.57 1.77 12.52
C PRO A 150 20.35 1.90 11.01
N LEU A 151 19.11 1.72 10.58
CA LEU A 151 18.66 1.85 9.18
C LEU A 151 17.70 3.04 9.08
N LYS A 152 17.93 3.92 8.10
CA LYS A 152 16.99 4.98 7.74
C LYS A 152 17.02 5.18 6.23
N ASN A 153 15.92 4.84 5.56
CA ASN A 153 15.77 5.01 4.12
C ASN A 153 14.57 5.91 3.80
N VAL A 154 14.72 6.78 2.83
CA VAL A 154 13.64 7.52 2.21
C VAL A 154 13.63 7.17 0.72
N LEU A 155 12.63 6.42 0.28
CA LEU A 155 12.48 5.92 -1.08
C LEU A 155 11.41 6.74 -1.78
N VAL A 156 11.80 7.49 -2.79
CA VAL A 156 10.89 8.30 -3.59
C VAL A 156 10.64 7.59 -4.92
N TYR A 157 9.38 7.31 -5.21
CA TYR A 157 8.96 6.70 -6.47
C TYR A 157 8.07 7.67 -7.25
N ASN A 158 8.22 7.68 -8.56
CA ASN A 158 7.33 8.38 -9.49
C ASN A 158 6.37 7.37 -10.12
N LYS A 159 5.11 7.75 -10.27
CA LYS A 159 4.11 6.95 -10.99
C LYS A 159 4.44 6.89 -12.47
N LYS A 160 4.29 5.70 -13.06
CA LYS A 160 4.36 5.51 -14.52
C LYS A 160 3.02 5.75 -15.18
#